data_89f475f51fc8209396505f86a1029b14
#
_entry.id   89f475f51fc8209396505f86a1029b14
#
_cell.length_a   1.000
_cell.length_b   1.000
_cell.length_c   1.000
_cell.angle_alpha   90.00
_cell.angle_beta   90.00
_cell.angle_gamma   90.00
#
_symmetry.space_group_name_H-M   'P 1'
#
loop_
_entity.id
_entity.type
_entity.pdbx_description
1 polymer ?
#
loop_
_entity_poly.entity_id
_entity_poly.type
_entity_poly.pdbx_seq_one_letter_code
_entity_poly.pdbx_strand_id
1 'polypeptide(L)'
;MRYLNNPLTHAVVCGGLEPFDSWKELSSFISLFRGFSNDPIIIYTGYNKEEILNCVHLLQNFKNIIIKYGRFIPEMPHIYDSVLGVELASNNQYAEVL
;
A
#
# COMPACT_ATOMS: atom_id res chain seq x y z
N MET A 1 8.23 1.98 -8.46
CA MET A 1 7.41 3.01 -7.78
C MET A 1 7.11 4.15 -8.72
N ARG A 2 5.97 4.74 -8.61
CA ARG A 2 5.57 5.87 -9.44
C ARG A 2 4.68 6.82 -8.66
N TYR A 3 4.67 8.07 -9.11
CA TYR A 3 3.85 9.12 -8.53
C TYR A 3 2.54 9.20 -9.32
N LEU A 4 1.40 9.10 -8.62
CA LEU A 4 0.09 9.15 -9.25
C LEU A 4 -0.69 10.36 -8.77
N ASN A 5 -1.45 10.92 -9.71
CA ASN A 5 -2.45 11.94 -9.41
C ASN A 5 -3.82 11.27 -9.52
N ASN A 6 -4.52 11.10 -8.40
CA ASN A 6 -5.80 10.40 -8.34
C ASN A 6 -6.72 11.08 -7.30
N PRO A 7 -7.90 10.50 -6.94
CA PRO A 7 -8.79 11.11 -5.95
C PRO A 7 -8.15 11.37 -4.59
N LEU A 8 -7.05 10.71 -4.28
CA LEU A 8 -6.24 11.01 -3.10
C LEU A 8 -5.23 12.12 -3.35
N THR A 9 -5.40 12.85 -4.45
CA THR A 9 -4.50 13.88 -4.97
C THR A 9 -3.16 13.27 -5.37
N HIS A 10 -2.03 13.78 -4.88
CA HIS A 10 -0.73 13.25 -5.22
C HIS A 10 -0.37 12.12 -4.27
N ALA A 11 -0.04 10.95 -4.81
CA ALA A 11 0.35 9.80 -4.01
C ALA A 11 1.47 9.04 -4.70
N VAL A 12 2.37 8.46 -3.90
CA VAL A 12 3.37 7.52 -4.40
C VAL A 12 2.82 6.12 -4.24
N VAL A 13 2.88 5.34 -5.31
CA VAL A 13 2.43 3.95 -5.30
C VAL A 13 3.63 3.02 -5.40
N CYS A 14 3.76 2.13 -4.43
CA CYS A 14 4.76 1.08 -4.43
C CYS A 14 4.08 -0.24 -4.82
N GLY A 15 4.50 -0.79 -5.95
CA GLY A 15 3.88 -2.00 -6.49
C GLY A 15 4.83 -2.67 -7.48
N GLY A 16 4.27 -3.54 -8.34
CA GLY A 16 5.04 -4.31 -9.28
C GLY A 16 5.56 -5.59 -8.64
N LEU A 17 6.89 -5.71 -8.47
CA LEU A 17 7.43 -6.80 -7.65
C LEU A 17 7.03 -6.57 -6.20
N GLU A 18 6.90 -7.65 -5.43
CA GLU A 18 6.39 -7.58 -4.07
C GLU A 18 7.24 -6.62 -3.21
N PRO A 19 6.71 -5.46 -2.78
CA PRO A 19 7.52 -4.48 -2.04
C PRO A 19 8.07 -5.00 -0.72
N PHE A 20 7.32 -5.86 -0.02
CA PHE A 20 7.75 -6.38 1.28
C PHE A 20 8.84 -7.45 1.17
N ASP A 21 9.07 -8.00 -0.01
CA ASP A 21 10.21 -8.89 -0.23
C ASP A 21 11.53 -8.10 -0.29
N SER A 22 11.45 -6.80 -0.50
CA SER A 22 12.60 -5.88 -0.50
C SER A 22 12.43 -4.88 0.64
N TRP A 23 12.22 -5.37 1.85
CA TRP A 23 11.88 -4.55 3.00
C TRP A 23 12.91 -3.46 3.29
N LYS A 24 14.20 -3.78 3.13
CA LYS A 24 15.25 -2.79 3.38
C LYS A 24 15.13 -1.60 2.43
N GLU A 25 14.92 -1.87 1.14
CA GLU A 25 14.74 -0.83 0.14
C GLU A 25 13.45 -0.06 0.35
N LEU A 26 12.36 -0.76 0.65
CA LEU A 26 11.06 -0.14 0.89
C LEU A 26 11.12 0.81 2.09
N SER A 27 11.65 0.34 3.22
CA SER A 27 11.73 1.14 4.42
C SER A 27 12.67 2.34 4.25
N SER A 28 13.76 2.14 3.54
CA SER A 28 14.70 3.24 3.22
C SER A 28 14.04 4.30 2.36
N PHE A 29 13.28 3.88 1.34
CA PHE A 29 12.54 4.81 0.49
C PHE A 29 11.52 5.61 1.30
N ILE A 30 10.73 4.93 2.13
CA ILE A 30 9.69 5.58 2.93
C ILE A 30 10.30 6.62 3.87
N SER A 31 11.38 6.25 4.54
CA SER A 31 12.09 7.16 5.45
C SER A 31 12.59 8.40 4.70
N LEU A 32 13.21 8.18 3.55
CA LEU A 32 13.74 9.27 2.73
C LEU A 32 12.61 10.16 2.19
N PHE A 33 11.59 9.55 1.62
CA PHE A 33 10.46 10.30 1.04
C PHE A 33 9.74 11.11 2.11
N ARG A 34 9.51 10.53 3.29
CA ARG A 34 8.82 11.22 4.38
C ARG A 34 9.65 12.37 4.96
N GLY A 35 10.93 12.38 4.69
CA GLY A 35 11.81 13.50 5.07
C GLY A 35 11.57 14.77 4.27
N PHE A 36 10.95 14.67 3.09
CA PHE A 36 10.70 15.87 2.26
C PHE A 36 9.24 16.00 1.79
N SER A 37 8.39 15.05 2.04
CA SER A 37 6.99 15.12 1.61
C SER A 37 6.07 14.38 2.57
N ASN A 38 4.86 14.91 2.76
CA ASN A 38 3.79 14.24 3.50
C ASN A 38 2.71 13.66 2.58
N ASP A 39 2.98 13.60 1.28
CA ASP A 39 2.04 13.01 0.34
C ASP A 39 1.81 11.54 0.68
N PRO A 40 0.59 11.02 0.47
CA PRO A 40 0.29 9.62 0.78
C PRO A 40 1.20 8.65 0.04
N ILE A 41 1.62 7.61 0.74
CA ILE A 41 2.34 6.48 0.17
C ILE A 41 1.39 5.28 0.20
N ILE A 42 1.09 4.73 -0.97
CA ILE A 42 0.21 3.57 -1.11
C ILE A 42 1.08 2.37 -1.46
N ILE A 43 1.04 1.35 -0.63
CA ILE A 43 1.83 0.14 -0.84
C ILE A 43 0.90 -1.00 -1.23
N TYR A 44 1.08 -1.53 -2.43
CA TYR A 44 0.33 -2.67 -2.91
C TYR A 44 1.11 -3.94 -2.58
N THR A 45 0.49 -4.85 -1.84
CA THR A 45 1.11 -6.13 -1.50
C THR A 45 0.16 -7.28 -1.78
N GLY A 46 0.73 -8.43 -2.16
CA GLY A 46 -0.01 -9.67 -2.23
C GLY A 46 -0.13 -10.38 -0.89
N TYR A 47 0.60 -9.93 0.12
CA TYR A 47 0.51 -10.52 1.45
C TYR A 47 -0.76 -10.10 2.17
N ASN A 48 -1.22 -10.92 3.09
CA ASN A 48 -2.21 -10.54 4.08
C ASN A 48 -1.51 -9.83 5.23
N LYS A 49 -2.28 -9.06 6.01
CA LYS A 49 -1.72 -8.27 7.10
C LYS A 49 -0.93 -9.13 8.08
N GLU A 50 -1.43 -10.30 8.41
CA GLU A 50 -0.80 -11.22 9.37
C GLU A 50 0.58 -11.69 8.91
N GLU A 51 0.77 -11.81 7.59
CA GLU A 51 2.04 -12.27 7.02
C GLU A 51 3.16 -11.23 7.15
N ILE A 52 2.81 -9.95 7.28
CA ILE A 52 3.77 -8.85 7.33
C ILE A 52 3.55 -7.95 8.54
N LEU A 53 3.01 -8.51 9.61
CA LEU A 53 2.59 -7.73 10.78
C LEU A 53 3.72 -6.92 11.41
N ASN A 54 4.93 -7.45 11.47
CA ASN A 54 6.09 -6.73 12.00
C ASN A 54 6.41 -5.49 11.16
N CYS A 55 6.32 -5.62 9.83
CA CYS A 55 6.54 -4.50 8.92
C CYS A 55 5.45 -3.45 9.08
N VAL A 56 4.20 -3.89 9.23
CA VAL A 56 3.06 -2.98 9.44
C VAL A 56 3.27 -2.15 10.71
N HIS A 57 3.69 -2.79 11.80
CA HIS A 57 3.96 -2.08 13.05
C HIS A 57 5.06 -1.03 12.89
N LEU A 58 6.11 -1.34 12.16
CA LEU A 58 7.18 -0.38 11.90
C LEU A 58 6.69 0.78 11.04
N LEU A 59 5.84 0.50 10.05
CA LEU A 59 5.29 1.53 9.17
C LEU A 59 4.35 2.49 9.87
N GLN A 60 3.74 2.08 10.99
CA GLN A 60 2.88 2.95 11.78
C GLN A 60 3.61 4.15 12.38
N ASN A 61 4.94 4.14 12.39
CA ASN A 61 5.74 5.28 12.82
C ASN A 61 5.79 6.40 11.78
N PHE A 62 5.30 6.17 10.57
CA PHE A 62 5.27 7.16 9.50
C PHE A 62 3.85 7.64 9.27
N LYS A 63 3.71 8.88 8.78
CA LYS A 63 2.40 9.46 8.46
C LYS A 63 1.97 9.07 7.05
N ASN A 64 0.67 9.01 6.83
CA ASN A 64 0.04 8.88 5.52
C ASN A 64 0.50 7.64 4.75
N ILE A 65 0.57 6.51 5.43
CA ILE A 65 0.84 5.22 4.81
C ILE A 65 -0.48 4.47 4.65
N ILE A 66 -0.73 4.00 3.44
CA ILE A 66 -1.89 3.18 3.11
C ILE A 66 -1.37 1.87 2.54
N ILE A 67 -1.85 0.74 3.05
CA ILE A 67 -1.48 -0.56 2.51
C ILE A 67 -2.71 -1.22 1.91
N LYS A 68 -2.58 -1.67 0.67
CA LYS A 68 -3.59 -2.51 0.02
C LYS A 68 -3.10 -3.95 0.08
N TYR A 69 -3.83 -4.78 0.82
CA TYR A 69 -3.49 -6.18 1.08
C TYR A 69 -4.18 -7.12 0.13
N GLY A 70 -3.61 -8.30 0.00
CA GLY A 70 -4.26 -9.47 -0.59
C GLY A 70 -3.88 -9.72 -2.04
N ARG A 71 -3.76 -11.00 -2.38
CA ARG A 71 -3.49 -11.43 -3.75
C ARG A 71 -4.75 -11.33 -4.60
N PHE A 72 -4.56 -11.02 -5.88
CA PHE A 72 -5.67 -11.11 -6.82
C PHE A 72 -6.09 -12.57 -6.98
N ILE A 73 -7.39 -12.84 -6.82
CA ILE A 73 -7.99 -14.15 -7.06
C ILE A 73 -8.98 -13.98 -8.23
N PRO A 74 -8.67 -14.55 -9.41
CA PRO A 74 -9.41 -14.21 -10.64
C PRO A 74 -10.91 -14.47 -10.62
N GLU A 75 -11.38 -15.44 -9.86
CA GLU A 75 -12.80 -15.81 -9.87
C GLU A 75 -13.61 -15.12 -8.76
N MET A 76 -12.97 -14.29 -7.94
CA MET A 76 -13.67 -13.55 -6.91
C MET A 76 -14.36 -12.30 -7.45
N PRO A 77 -15.52 -11.91 -6.89
CA PRO A 77 -16.17 -10.66 -7.26
C PRO A 77 -15.28 -9.44 -6.96
N HIS A 78 -15.46 -8.40 -7.74
CA HIS A 78 -14.85 -7.12 -7.44
C HIS A 78 -15.48 -6.51 -6.19
N ILE A 79 -14.72 -5.64 -5.51
CA ILE A 79 -15.22 -4.90 -4.35
C ILE A 79 -14.74 -3.46 -4.45
N TYR A 80 -15.64 -2.52 -4.11
CA TYR A 80 -15.26 -1.12 -4.01
C TYR A 80 -14.54 -0.88 -2.68
N ASP A 81 -13.38 -0.25 -2.74
CA ASP A 81 -12.61 0.10 -1.55
C ASP A 81 -12.72 1.60 -1.30
N SER A 82 -13.32 1.96 -0.16
CA SER A 82 -13.56 3.36 0.17
C SER A 82 -12.30 4.10 0.60
N VAL A 83 -11.27 3.39 1.07
CA VAL A 83 -10.00 4.01 1.44
C VAL A 83 -9.27 4.51 0.21
N LEU A 84 -9.18 3.68 -0.83
CA LEU A 84 -8.54 4.04 -2.09
C LEU A 84 -9.47 4.79 -3.05
N GLY A 85 -10.79 4.65 -2.87
CA GLY A 85 -11.77 5.26 -3.77
C GLY A 85 -11.85 4.58 -5.12
N VAL A 86 -11.50 3.30 -5.21
CA VAL A 86 -11.48 2.54 -6.45
C VAL A 86 -12.04 1.14 -6.23
N GLU A 87 -12.42 0.48 -7.33
CA GLU A 87 -12.83 -0.91 -7.30
C GLU A 87 -11.60 -1.82 -7.32
N LEU A 88 -11.53 -2.75 -6.40
CA LEU A 88 -10.48 -3.75 -6.34
C LEU A 88 -10.90 -5.00 -7.10
N ALA A 89 -9.90 -5.70 -7.68
CA ALA A 89 -10.15 -6.79 -8.62
C ALA A 89 -10.69 -8.07 -7.96
N SER A 90 -10.52 -8.24 -6.66
CA SER A 90 -11.09 -9.37 -5.92
C SER A 90 -11.46 -8.95 -4.51
N ASN A 91 -12.51 -9.56 -3.97
CA ASN A 91 -13.09 -9.11 -2.70
C ASN A 91 -12.32 -9.54 -1.45
N ASN A 92 -11.24 -10.34 -1.62
CA ASN A 92 -10.32 -10.61 -0.52
C ASN A 92 -9.32 -9.46 -0.31
N GLN A 93 -9.27 -8.51 -1.25
CA GLN A 93 -8.36 -7.36 -1.17
C GLN A 93 -9.03 -6.23 -0.39
N TYR A 94 -8.22 -5.49 0.35
CA TYR A 94 -8.70 -4.31 1.05
C TYR A 94 -7.54 -3.37 1.35
N ALA A 95 -7.84 -2.11 1.63
CA ALA A 95 -6.84 -1.12 2.00
C ALA A 95 -7.06 -0.63 3.42
N GLU A 96 -5.98 -0.27 4.08
CA GLU A 96 -5.98 0.22 5.44
C GLU A 96 -5.07 1.43 5.54
N VAL A 97 -5.55 2.49 6.18
CA VAL A 97 -4.73 3.64 6.57
C VAL A 97 -4.06 3.31 7.90
N LEU A 98 -2.75 3.38 7.93
CA LEU A 98 -2.00 3.06 9.15
C LEU A 98 -1.91 4.24 10.12
#